data_116d01f6440feeae9daf89147f86eca3
#
_entry.id   116d01f6440feeae9daf89147f86eca3
#
_cell.length_a   1.000
_cell.length_b   1.000
_cell.length_c   1.000
_cell.angle_alpha   90.00
_cell.angle_beta   90.00
_cell.angle_gamma   90.00
#
_symmetry.space_group_name_H-M   'P 1'
#
loop_
_entity.id
_entity.type
_entity.pdbx_description
1 polymer ?
#
loop_
_entity_poly.entity_id
_entity_poly.type
_entity_poly.pdbx_seq_one_letter_code
_entity_poly.pdbx_strand_id
1 'polypeptide(L)'
;MKKTRTYLLRGILATAVLLLIAFGIALSNARVELTEHGAHQRLLVPIGIGMAGLNTFAGTGDQVHIPGFLDGPVVRRKADGSWAATWFCENKVQQLTGSGTDLAIDCAGKRHVFPVARTPMVADAVFDTPADTLILSDIEGNAHFLDAALASLAVTDAQGNWNYGDRHLVIAGDAVDRGRDVFAVLWRLYTLSLQARDAGGAVHLLLGNHEQYLLRGNTSRANRDHLYALTRMGGQLDVFGPDTLIGHWLCLQPVIIKSGRTVITHGGVNPVVADAGFTVNNLNSAMRRYWSGDMPTKAELDAVIGPAGLTQYRGYLEDGEERFARATEDQIDEVLAHFGAKSIVVGHTLVERVTALHEGRVWAIDVNSNTARPEALLIRNGEPAAVPTGVARQLDEKGGRRLTRPFSLFVASDLAMLKDLVMSNYALSRIPQPY
;
A
#
# COMPACT_ATOMS: atom_id res chain seq x y z
N MET A 1 33.49 -4.43 -47.73
CA MET A 1 33.26 -4.48 -46.29
C MET A 1 33.68 -3.22 -45.49
N LYS A 2 34.93 -2.69 -45.65
CA LYS A 2 35.38 -1.47 -44.90
C LYS A 2 34.50 -0.22 -45.19
N LYS A 3 34.16 0.07 -46.45
CA LYS A 3 33.34 1.24 -46.83
C LYS A 3 31.90 1.18 -46.26
N THR A 4 31.28 0.03 -46.29
CA THR A 4 29.91 -0.17 -45.76
C THR A 4 29.88 0.07 -44.25
N ARG A 5 30.89 -0.39 -43.51
CA ARG A 5 31.02 -0.16 -42.06
C ARG A 5 31.20 1.33 -41.71
N THR A 6 31.94 2.07 -42.56
CA THR A 6 32.15 3.52 -42.39
C THR A 6 30.85 4.31 -42.62
N TYR A 7 30.04 3.95 -43.64
CA TYR A 7 28.75 4.59 -43.88
C TYR A 7 27.71 4.27 -42.77
N LEU A 8 27.72 3.04 -42.26
CA LEU A 8 26.88 2.66 -41.14
C LEU A 8 27.23 3.47 -39.87
N LEU A 9 28.52 3.58 -39.53
CA LEU A 9 29.01 4.36 -38.39
C LEU A 9 28.65 5.86 -38.52
N ARG A 10 28.81 6.43 -39.74
CA ARG A 10 28.43 7.84 -40.00
C ARG A 10 26.90 8.04 -39.87
N GLY A 11 26.11 7.08 -40.33
CA GLY A 11 24.63 7.09 -40.16
C GLY A 11 24.25 7.06 -38.70
N ILE A 12 24.83 6.15 -37.91
CA ILE A 12 24.57 6.04 -36.46
C ILE A 12 24.98 7.36 -35.76
N LEU A 13 26.14 7.92 -36.08
CA LEU A 13 26.57 9.17 -35.46
C LEU A 13 25.65 10.33 -35.82
N ALA A 14 25.27 10.46 -37.09
CA ALA A 14 24.33 11.51 -37.53
C ALA A 14 22.94 11.38 -36.81
N THR A 15 22.44 10.17 -36.69
CA THR A 15 21.20 9.91 -35.93
C THR A 15 21.36 10.27 -34.47
N ALA A 16 22.47 9.89 -33.82
CA ALA A 16 22.73 10.25 -32.44
C ALA A 16 22.81 11.77 -32.22
N VAL A 17 23.47 12.50 -33.12
CA VAL A 17 23.51 13.97 -33.08
C VAL A 17 22.12 14.59 -33.25
N LEU A 18 21.32 14.09 -34.17
CA LEU A 18 19.96 14.59 -34.38
C LEU A 18 19.06 14.32 -33.12
N LEU A 19 19.19 13.16 -32.51
CA LEU A 19 18.49 12.84 -31.25
C LEU A 19 18.93 13.75 -30.10
N LEU A 20 20.22 14.06 -29.98
CA LEU A 20 20.76 15.00 -29.00
C LEU A 20 20.21 16.42 -29.21
N ILE A 21 20.16 16.87 -30.46
CA ILE A 21 19.59 18.18 -30.81
C ILE A 21 18.09 18.22 -30.47
N ALA A 22 17.34 17.20 -30.87
CA ALA A 22 15.91 17.11 -30.56
C ALA A 22 15.66 17.06 -29.06
N PHE A 23 16.48 16.31 -28.31
CA PHE A 23 16.42 16.28 -26.85
C PHE A 23 16.74 17.65 -26.22
N GLY A 24 17.78 18.35 -26.73
CA GLY A 24 18.12 19.69 -26.29
C GLY A 24 16.97 20.70 -26.53
N ILE A 25 16.31 20.64 -27.69
CA ILE A 25 15.16 21.45 -28.01
C ILE A 25 13.97 21.11 -27.08
N ALA A 26 13.73 19.82 -26.85
CA ALA A 26 12.66 19.40 -25.94
C ALA A 26 12.91 19.89 -24.51
N LEU A 27 14.13 19.79 -24.00
CA LEU A 27 14.49 20.30 -22.67
C LEU A 27 14.42 21.84 -22.57
N SER A 28 14.82 22.56 -23.60
CA SER A 28 14.76 24.03 -23.60
C SER A 28 13.33 24.58 -23.60
N ASN A 29 12.35 23.76 -24.01
CA ASN A 29 10.94 24.08 -23.99
C ASN A 29 10.19 23.35 -22.86
N ALA A 30 10.89 22.59 -22.03
CA ALA A 30 10.29 21.90 -20.90
C ALA A 30 9.90 22.88 -19.79
N ARG A 31 8.91 22.47 -18.99
CA ARG A 31 8.44 23.21 -17.83
C ARG A 31 8.44 22.31 -16.60
N VAL A 32 8.61 22.91 -15.45
CA VAL A 32 8.45 22.27 -14.15
C VAL A 32 7.12 22.71 -13.58
N GLU A 33 6.25 21.75 -13.28
CA GLU A 33 5.02 21.94 -12.53
C GLU A 33 5.28 21.52 -11.07
N LEU A 34 4.92 22.39 -10.14
CA LEU A 34 5.08 22.20 -8.70
C LEU A 34 3.73 22.40 -8.03
N THR A 35 3.51 21.77 -6.89
CA THR A 35 2.42 22.16 -5.98
C THR A 35 2.91 23.25 -5.03
N GLU A 36 2.03 24.17 -4.67
CA GLU A 36 2.35 25.27 -3.75
C GLU A 36 2.73 24.75 -2.36
N HIS A 37 2.02 23.71 -1.91
CA HIS A 37 2.27 23.00 -0.69
C HIS A 37 2.32 21.50 -0.99
N GLY A 38 3.48 20.87 -0.76
CA GLY A 38 3.66 19.47 -1.01
C GLY A 38 4.85 19.15 -1.90
N ALA A 39 5.14 17.87 -2.03
CA ALA A 39 6.30 17.35 -2.72
C ALA A 39 6.01 16.90 -4.17
N HIS A 40 4.81 17.14 -4.68
CA HIS A 40 4.47 16.74 -6.03
C HIS A 40 5.15 17.66 -7.04
N GLN A 41 5.97 17.06 -7.90
CA GLN A 41 6.65 17.73 -9.01
C GLN A 41 6.47 16.94 -10.31
N ARG A 42 6.36 17.64 -11.43
CA ARG A 42 6.31 17.04 -12.76
C ARG A 42 7.21 17.80 -13.72
N LEU A 43 7.98 17.06 -14.51
CA LEU A 43 8.65 17.62 -15.68
C LEU A 43 7.69 17.50 -16.86
N LEU A 44 7.26 18.65 -17.40
CA LEU A 44 6.43 18.74 -18.60
C LEU A 44 7.33 18.90 -19.82
N VAL A 45 7.33 17.91 -20.70
CA VAL A 45 8.16 17.92 -21.92
C VAL A 45 7.25 18.00 -23.15
N PRO A 46 7.52 18.92 -24.10
CA PRO A 46 6.71 19.02 -25.31
C PRO A 46 6.86 17.77 -26.17
N ILE A 47 5.71 17.22 -26.57
CA ILE A 47 5.62 16.09 -27.51
C ILE A 47 4.58 16.43 -28.58
N GLY A 48 5.04 16.70 -29.80
CA GLY A 48 4.15 17.12 -30.88
C GLY A 48 3.41 18.41 -30.53
N ILE A 49 2.09 18.36 -30.52
CA ILE A 49 1.20 19.50 -30.20
C ILE A 49 0.84 19.58 -28.70
N GLY A 50 1.33 18.64 -27.87
CA GLY A 50 0.99 18.55 -26.45
C GLY A 50 2.21 18.54 -25.54
N MET A 51 1.95 18.37 -24.23
CA MET A 51 2.97 18.22 -23.18
C MET A 51 2.82 16.85 -22.53
N ALA A 52 3.90 16.06 -22.47
CA ALA A 52 3.94 14.87 -21.63
C ALA A 52 4.44 15.23 -20.24
N GLY A 53 3.72 14.79 -19.23
CA GLY A 53 4.09 15.00 -17.83
C GLY A 53 4.81 13.77 -17.27
N LEU A 54 6.07 13.95 -16.88
CA LEU A 54 6.84 12.94 -16.16
C LEU A 54 6.81 13.28 -14.68
N ASN A 55 6.23 12.41 -13.87
CA ASN A 55 6.24 12.59 -12.41
C ASN A 55 7.68 12.48 -11.91
N THR A 56 8.10 13.48 -11.18
CA THR A 56 9.41 13.55 -10.56
C THR A 56 9.27 13.63 -9.06
N PHE A 57 10.37 13.69 -8.40
CA PHE A 57 10.47 13.69 -6.96
C PHE A 57 11.12 14.99 -6.50
N ALA A 58 10.62 15.60 -5.42
CA ALA A 58 11.30 16.72 -4.80
C ALA A 58 12.69 16.27 -4.33
N GLY A 59 13.73 16.83 -4.92
CA GLY A 59 15.12 16.44 -4.61
C GLY A 59 15.44 16.64 -3.13
N THR A 60 16.43 15.90 -2.64
CA THR A 60 16.88 15.97 -1.23
C THR A 60 17.36 17.37 -0.81
N GLY A 61 17.64 18.25 -1.76
CA GLY A 61 18.04 19.65 -1.52
C GLY A 61 16.87 20.63 -1.36
N ASP A 62 15.67 20.26 -1.81
CA ASP A 62 14.50 21.14 -1.73
C ASP A 62 13.86 21.04 -0.34
N GLN A 63 13.64 22.20 0.30
CA GLN A 63 12.84 22.26 1.51
C GLN A 63 11.38 22.41 1.12
N VAL A 64 10.65 21.29 1.19
CA VAL A 64 9.21 21.25 0.96
C VAL A 64 8.49 21.43 2.29
N HIS A 65 7.50 22.32 2.31
CA HIS A 65 6.60 22.48 3.45
C HIS A 65 5.22 21.90 3.12
N ILE A 66 4.80 20.94 3.95
CA ILE A 66 3.53 20.22 3.80
C ILE A 66 2.68 20.50 5.04
N PRO A 67 1.84 21.54 5.03
CA PRO A 67 1.11 21.99 6.21
C PRO A 67 0.28 20.87 6.86
N GLY A 68 0.41 20.70 8.16
CA GLY A 68 -0.35 19.73 8.95
C GLY A 68 0.04 18.27 8.72
N PHE A 69 1.10 18.00 7.95
CA PHE A 69 1.52 16.64 7.63
C PHE A 69 2.50 16.10 8.66
N LEU A 70 2.11 14.99 9.29
CA LEU A 70 2.95 14.15 10.13
C LEU A 70 3.12 12.80 9.44
N ASP A 71 4.36 12.41 9.17
CA ASP A 71 4.70 11.09 8.65
C ASP A 71 5.65 10.36 9.60
N GLY A 72 5.30 9.13 9.95
CA GLY A 72 5.91 8.40 11.06
C GLY A 72 4.98 8.33 12.29
N PRO A 73 5.51 8.05 13.48
CA PRO A 73 6.91 7.81 13.80
C PRO A 73 7.42 6.43 13.35
N VAL A 74 8.68 6.40 12.94
CA VAL A 74 9.47 5.18 12.79
C VAL A 74 10.09 4.87 14.14
N VAL A 75 9.71 3.77 14.77
CA VAL A 75 10.14 3.40 16.12
C VAL A 75 11.01 2.15 16.07
N ARG A 76 12.20 2.24 16.64
CA ARG A 76 13.10 1.09 16.85
C ARG A 76 13.25 0.83 18.35
N ARG A 77 12.92 -0.39 18.77
CA ARG A 77 13.03 -0.83 20.16
C ARG A 77 14.39 -1.48 20.41
N LYS A 78 14.96 -1.23 21.57
CA LYS A 78 16.21 -1.83 22.03
C LYS A 78 15.94 -2.94 23.04
N ALA A 79 16.93 -3.80 23.25
CA ALA A 79 16.83 -4.93 24.19
C ALA A 79 16.64 -4.48 25.66
N ASP A 80 17.11 -3.28 26.02
CA ASP A 80 16.95 -2.70 27.35
C ASP A 80 15.56 -2.09 27.61
N GLY A 81 14.64 -2.21 26.65
CA GLY A 81 13.29 -1.64 26.72
C GLY A 81 13.20 -0.17 26.31
N SER A 82 14.33 0.49 26.05
CA SER A 82 14.33 1.83 25.46
C SER A 82 13.96 1.80 23.98
N TRP A 83 13.59 2.95 23.43
CA TRP A 83 13.27 3.10 22.03
C TRP A 83 13.87 4.38 21.44
N ALA A 84 14.07 4.38 20.14
CA ALA A 84 14.39 5.56 19.33
C ALA A 84 13.30 5.75 18.29
N ALA A 85 12.85 6.98 18.12
CA ALA A 85 11.80 7.35 17.18
C ALA A 85 12.28 8.47 16.26
N THR A 86 11.90 8.39 14.99
CA THR A 86 12.15 9.41 13.95
C THR A 86 10.85 9.69 13.23
N TRP A 87 10.53 10.95 12.99
CA TRP A 87 9.34 11.34 12.21
C TRP A 87 9.58 12.62 11.42
N PHE A 88 8.78 12.79 10.37
CA PHE A 88 8.72 14.01 9.59
C PHE A 88 7.50 14.83 10.03
N CYS A 89 7.69 16.10 10.34
CA CYS A 89 6.61 17.03 10.63
C CYS A 89 6.75 18.27 9.76
N GLU A 90 5.79 18.47 8.87
CA GLU A 90 5.63 19.59 7.93
C GLU A 90 6.83 19.86 7.01
N ASN A 91 8.02 20.07 7.54
CA ASN A 91 9.24 20.37 6.76
C ASN A 91 10.52 19.85 7.42
N LYS A 92 10.40 19.20 8.59
CA LYS A 92 11.56 18.79 9.40
C LYS A 92 11.46 17.33 9.83
N VAL A 93 12.59 16.65 9.78
CA VAL A 93 12.77 15.38 10.50
C VAL A 93 13.12 15.70 11.95
N GLN A 94 12.44 15.02 12.86
CA GLN A 94 12.64 15.10 14.29
C GLN A 94 12.98 13.71 14.84
N GLN A 95 13.66 13.66 15.97
CA GLN A 95 14.08 12.43 16.62
C GLN A 95 13.92 12.56 18.13
N LEU A 96 13.58 11.44 18.77
CA LEU A 96 13.47 11.34 20.22
C LEU A 96 13.88 9.93 20.67
N THR A 97 14.50 9.83 21.83
CA THR A 97 14.75 8.56 22.53
C THR A 97 14.01 8.55 23.85
N GLY A 98 13.54 7.38 24.27
CA GLY A 98 12.80 7.24 25.52
C GLY A 98 12.70 5.80 25.98
N SER A 99 12.07 5.59 27.13
CA SER A 99 11.82 4.28 27.74
C SER A 99 10.40 4.12 28.27
N GLY A 100 9.50 5.08 27.96
CA GLY A 100 8.10 5.03 28.38
C GLY A 100 7.27 4.07 27.52
N THR A 101 6.02 3.84 27.95
CA THR A 101 5.05 2.99 27.23
C THR A 101 4.54 3.64 25.96
N ASP A 102 4.51 4.96 25.94
CA ASP A 102 3.93 5.75 24.88
C ASP A 102 4.90 6.84 24.41
N LEU A 103 4.86 7.12 23.13
CA LEU A 103 5.53 8.23 22.49
C LEU A 103 4.50 9.34 22.20
N ALA A 104 4.71 10.53 22.73
CA ALA A 104 3.93 11.71 22.42
C ALA A 104 4.69 12.62 21.45
N ILE A 105 4.06 13.02 20.38
CA ILE A 105 4.59 13.92 19.35
C ILE A 105 3.65 15.12 19.19
N ASP A 106 4.22 16.32 19.23
CA ASP A 106 3.50 17.54 18.86
C ASP A 106 3.89 17.95 17.43
N CYS A 107 2.92 17.97 16.51
CA CYS A 107 3.10 18.38 15.11
C CYS A 107 1.94 19.25 14.66
N ALA A 108 2.23 20.38 14.02
CA ALA A 108 1.23 21.33 13.52
C ALA A 108 0.17 21.74 14.57
N GLY A 109 0.59 21.88 15.84
CA GLY A 109 -0.29 22.24 16.94
C GLY A 109 -1.22 21.11 17.43
N LYS A 110 -1.03 19.88 16.95
CA LYS A 110 -1.75 18.69 17.39
C LYS A 110 -0.82 17.75 18.13
N ARG A 111 -1.34 17.17 19.22
CA ARG A 111 -0.66 16.13 19.99
C ARG A 111 -1.08 14.76 19.52
N HIS A 112 -0.12 13.90 19.21
CA HIS A 112 -0.30 12.51 18.79
C HIS A 112 0.37 11.61 19.84
N VAL A 113 -0.27 10.48 20.17
CA VAL A 113 0.27 9.50 21.13
C VAL A 113 0.29 8.12 20.47
N PHE A 114 1.42 7.43 20.58
CA PHE A 114 1.69 6.15 19.96
C PHE A 114 2.12 5.11 20.99
N PRO A 115 1.47 3.93 21.05
CA PRO A 115 1.82 2.86 21.99
C PRO A 115 3.07 2.11 21.50
N VAL A 116 4.25 2.49 22.00
CA VAL A 116 5.54 1.99 21.48
C VAL A 116 6.14 0.83 22.26
N ALA A 117 5.68 0.57 23.48
CA ALA A 117 6.24 -0.48 24.34
C ALA A 117 5.61 -1.86 24.12
N ARG A 118 4.40 -1.93 23.56
CA ARG A 118 3.69 -3.21 23.39
C ARG A 118 4.30 -4.03 22.26
N THR A 119 4.47 -5.33 22.50
CA THR A 119 4.96 -6.26 21.48
C THR A 119 3.90 -6.48 20.43
N PRO A 120 4.23 -6.35 19.13
CA PRO A 120 3.32 -6.71 18.05
C PRO A 120 2.86 -8.16 18.19
N MET A 121 1.57 -8.37 18.08
CA MET A 121 0.95 -9.68 17.99
C MET A 121 -0.05 -9.67 16.86
N VAL A 122 -0.27 -10.82 16.26
CA VAL A 122 -1.22 -11.02 15.18
C VAL A 122 -2.28 -11.98 15.68
N ALA A 123 -3.54 -11.69 15.38
CA ALA A 123 -4.65 -12.56 15.69
C ALA A 123 -4.58 -13.87 14.88
N ASP A 124 -5.19 -14.93 15.38
CA ASP A 124 -5.25 -16.22 14.69
C ASP A 124 -5.85 -16.08 13.29
N ALA A 125 -5.26 -16.75 12.33
CA ALA A 125 -5.71 -16.71 10.94
C ALA A 125 -6.89 -17.67 10.67
N VAL A 126 -7.15 -18.62 11.55
CA VAL A 126 -8.29 -19.53 11.48
C VAL A 126 -9.02 -19.47 12.82
N PHE A 127 -10.26 -19.05 12.79
CA PHE A 127 -11.08 -18.84 14.00
C PHE A 127 -12.56 -19.09 13.71
N ASP A 128 -13.32 -19.36 14.74
CA ASP A 128 -14.77 -19.48 14.65
C ASP A 128 -15.42 -18.14 14.27
N THR A 129 -16.60 -18.20 13.69
CA THR A 129 -17.32 -16.97 13.28
C THR A 129 -17.69 -16.15 14.52
N PRO A 130 -17.14 -14.92 14.67
CA PRO A 130 -17.61 -13.98 15.68
C PRO A 130 -19.06 -13.57 15.43
N ALA A 131 -19.70 -12.95 16.43
CA ALA A 131 -21.06 -12.41 16.28
C ALA A 131 -21.15 -11.46 15.08
N ASP A 132 -20.20 -10.53 14.96
CA ASP A 132 -20.06 -9.64 13.82
C ASP A 132 -18.60 -9.60 13.36
N THR A 133 -18.37 -9.62 12.04
CA THR A 133 -17.09 -9.32 11.40
C THR A 133 -17.32 -8.22 10.36
N LEU A 134 -16.73 -7.05 10.59
CA LEU A 134 -16.76 -5.95 9.62
C LEU A 134 -15.53 -6.04 8.73
N ILE A 135 -15.72 -5.96 7.40
CA ILE A 135 -14.63 -6.09 6.43
C ILE A 135 -14.59 -4.85 5.53
N LEU A 136 -13.45 -4.20 5.51
CA LEU A 136 -13.07 -3.13 4.58
C LEU A 136 -11.87 -3.59 3.74
N SER A 137 -11.63 -2.94 2.61
CA SER A 137 -10.46 -3.20 1.75
C SER A 137 -9.96 -1.91 1.10
N ASP A 138 -8.72 -1.92 0.62
CA ASP A 138 -8.17 -0.88 -0.25
C ASP A 138 -8.29 0.53 0.35
N ILE A 139 -7.87 0.72 1.60
CA ILE A 139 -7.86 2.02 2.30
C ILE A 139 -6.90 2.99 1.65
N GLU A 140 -5.78 2.49 1.12
CA GLU A 140 -4.81 3.20 0.29
C GLU A 140 -4.30 4.50 0.91
N GLY A 141 -3.85 4.46 2.17
CA GLY A 141 -3.27 5.61 2.86
C GLY A 141 -4.25 6.76 3.11
N ASN A 142 -5.55 6.48 3.16
CA ASN A 142 -6.61 7.44 3.43
C ASN A 142 -7.08 7.35 4.88
N ALA A 143 -6.34 7.99 5.80
CA ALA A 143 -6.65 7.97 7.23
C ALA A 143 -7.99 8.63 7.55
N HIS A 144 -8.36 9.70 6.82
CA HIS A 144 -9.64 10.37 7.03
C HIS A 144 -10.83 9.46 6.72
N PHE A 145 -10.77 8.74 5.60
CA PHE A 145 -11.80 7.76 5.24
C PHE A 145 -11.88 6.64 6.29
N LEU A 146 -10.73 6.07 6.68
CA LEU A 146 -10.68 4.99 7.68
C LEU A 146 -11.33 5.42 9.00
N ASP A 147 -10.90 6.55 9.57
CA ASP A 147 -11.43 7.05 10.84
C ASP A 147 -12.93 7.33 10.77
N ALA A 148 -13.38 7.98 9.70
CA ALA A 148 -14.78 8.32 9.53
C ALA A 148 -15.66 7.08 9.29
N ALA A 149 -15.19 6.09 8.52
CA ALA A 149 -15.90 4.83 8.31
C ALA A 149 -16.02 4.02 9.61
N LEU A 150 -14.92 3.90 10.37
CA LEU A 150 -14.93 3.19 11.65
C LEU A 150 -15.84 3.84 12.67
N ALA A 151 -15.87 5.17 12.74
CA ALA A 151 -16.77 5.91 13.62
C ALA A 151 -18.25 5.74 13.22
N SER A 152 -18.57 5.85 11.92
CA SER A 152 -19.94 5.72 11.42
C SER A 152 -20.52 4.31 11.62
N LEU A 153 -19.66 3.29 11.59
CA LEU A 153 -20.01 1.89 11.81
C LEU A 153 -19.88 1.46 13.29
N ALA A 154 -19.66 2.44 14.19
CA ALA A 154 -19.53 2.24 15.64
C ALA A 154 -18.42 1.24 16.04
N VAL A 155 -17.40 1.07 15.18
CA VAL A 155 -16.18 0.30 15.51
C VAL A 155 -15.32 1.08 16.49
N THR A 156 -15.31 2.41 16.38
CA THR A 156 -14.62 3.31 17.31
C THR A 156 -15.60 4.27 17.99
N ASP A 157 -15.24 4.70 19.20
CA ASP A 157 -15.93 5.77 19.92
C ASP A 157 -15.59 7.17 19.34
N ALA A 158 -16.16 8.21 19.94
CA ALA A 158 -15.93 9.59 19.53
C ALA A 158 -14.48 10.07 19.74
N GLN A 159 -13.69 9.37 20.54
CA GLN A 159 -12.28 9.60 20.78
C GLN A 159 -11.39 8.77 19.84
N GLY A 160 -11.99 7.90 19.03
CA GLY A 160 -11.30 7.00 18.11
C GLY A 160 -10.79 5.71 18.77
N ASN A 161 -11.16 5.38 19.99
CA ASN A 161 -10.78 4.13 20.64
C ASN A 161 -11.71 2.99 20.20
N TRP A 162 -11.23 1.76 20.35
CA TRP A 162 -12.01 0.56 20.07
C TRP A 162 -13.30 0.51 20.88
N ASN A 163 -14.42 0.37 20.20
CA ASN A 163 -15.77 0.31 20.76
C ASN A 163 -16.57 -0.90 20.27
N TYR A 164 -15.89 -1.88 19.65
CA TYR A 164 -16.56 -2.98 18.95
C TYR A 164 -16.64 -4.26 19.81
N GLY A 165 -16.14 -4.21 21.05
CA GLY A 165 -16.19 -5.34 22.00
C GLY A 165 -15.36 -6.53 21.51
N ASP A 166 -15.93 -7.71 21.57
CA ASP A 166 -15.35 -8.99 21.15
C ASP A 166 -15.49 -9.29 19.65
N ARG A 167 -16.01 -8.34 18.86
CA ARG A 167 -16.21 -8.48 17.42
C ARG A 167 -14.90 -8.26 16.66
N HIS A 168 -14.91 -8.59 15.37
CA HIS A 168 -13.73 -8.52 14.54
C HIS A 168 -13.83 -7.44 13.45
N LEU A 169 -12.72 -6.73 13.24
CA LEU A 169 -12.49 -5.86 12.09
C LEU A 169 -11.46 -6.53 11.19
N VAL A 170 -11.73 -6.58 9.88
CA VAL A 170 -10.80 -7.07 8.87
C VAL A 170 -10.54 -5.96 7.86
N ILE A 171 -9.26 -5.69 7.59
CA ILE A 171 -8.82 -4.92 6.43
C ILE A 171 -8.23 -5.93 5.44
N ALA A 172 -8.93 -6.14 4.34
CA ALA A 172 -8.60 -7.18 3.36
C ALA A 172 -7.50 -6.72 2.37
N GLY A 173 -6.44 -6.11 2.90
CA GLY A 173 -5.26 -5.65 2.16
C GLY A 173 -5.38 -4.25 1.58
N ASP A 174 -4.26 -3.78 1.02
CA ASP A 174 -4.06 -2.48 0.41
C ASP A 174 -4.49 -1.32 1.32
N ALA A 175 -4.04 -1.38 2.58
CA ALA A 175 -4.20 -0.29 3.54
C ALA A 175 -3.29 0.91 3.22
N VAL A 176 -2.21 0.68 2.48
CA VAL A 176 -1.11 1.63 2.20
C VAL A 176 -1.05 2.07 0.75
N ASP A 177 -0.09 2.95 0.42
CA ASP A 177 0.14 3.57 -0.89
C ASP A 177 -0.95 4.57 -1.32
N ARG A 178 -0.80 5.16 -2.50
CA ARG A 178 -1.66 6.15 -3.18
C ARG A 178 -1.99 7.39 -2.35
N GLY A 179 -2.59 7.23 -1.18
CA GLY A 179 -2.79 8.31 -0.20
C GLY A 179 -1.50 8.64 0.54
N ARG A 180 -1.45 9.82 1.14
CA ARG A 180 -0.23 10.27 1.84
C ARG A 180 -0.16 9.84 3.31
N ASP A 181 -1.28 9.46 3.91
CA ASP A 181 -1.37 9.25 5.36
C ASP A 181 -1.08 7.78 5.74
N VAL A 182 -0.09 7.15 5.06
CA VAL A 182 0.27 5.74 5.24
C VAL A 182 0.58 5.40 6.69
N PHE A 183 1.44 6.18 7.36
CA PHE A 183 1.75 5.96 8.78
C PHE A 183 0.56 6.19 9.68
N ALA A 184 -0.29 7.17 9.38
CA ALA A 184 -1.50 7.41 10.18
C ALA A 184 -2.45 6.21 10.12
N VAL A 185 -2.65 5.60 8.93
CA VAL A 185 -3.44 4.38 8.76
C VAL A 185 -2.81 3.22 9.53
N LEU A 186 -1.52 2.97 9.35
CA LEU A 186 -0.83 1.83 9.99
C LEU A 186 -0.83 1.95 11.52
N TRP A 187 -0.51 3.13 12.07
CA TRP A 187 -0.55 3.36 13.51
C TRP A 187 -1.97 3.25 14.07
N ARG A 188 -2.98 3.72 13.31
CA ARG A 188 -4.38 3.55 13.69
C ARG A 188 -4.74 2.07 13.81
N LEU A 189 -4.46 1.27 12.80
CA LEU A 189 -4.75 -0.17 12.79
C LEU A 189 -3.96 -0.92 13.87
N TYR A 190 -2.68 -0.57 14.06
CA TYR A 190 -1.86 -1.14 15.13
C TYR A 190 -2.45 -0.83 16.51
N THR A 191 -2.80 0.43 16.79
CA THR A 191 -3.40 0.85 18.07
C THR A 191 -4.72 0.14 18.32
N LEU A 192 -5.59 0.09 17.32
CA LEU A 192 -6.87 -0.62 17.42
C LEU A 192 -6.68 -2.12 17.62
N SER A 193 -5.64 -2.74 17.03
CA SER A 193 -5.36 -4.17 17.23
C SER A 193 -5.00 -4.48 18.69
N LEU A 194 -4.31 -3.56 19.37
CA LEU A 194 -4.00 -3.69 20.78
C LEU A 194 -5.24 -3.55 21.66
N GLN A 195 -6.06 -2.54 21.37
CA GLN A 195 -7.30 -2.26 22.11
C GLN A 195 -8.35 -3.35 21.92
N ALA A 196 -8.52 -3.84 20.67
CA ALA A 196 -9.43 -4.94 20.35
C ALA A 196 -9.07 -6.20 21.13
N ARG A 197 -7.78 -6.57 21.14
CA ARG A 197 -7.29 -7.72 21.91
C ARG A 197 -7.62 -7.59 23.41
N ASP A 198 -7.38 -6.41 23.98
CA ASP A 198 -7.68 -6.15 25.40
C ASP A 198 -9.19 -6.23 25.70
N ALA A 199 -10.04 -6.03 24.68
CA ALA A 199 -11.51 -6.16 24.76
C ALA A 199 -12.04 -7.56 24.36
N GLY A 200 -11.16 -8.50 24.00
CA GLY A 200 -11.54 -9.85 23.56
C GLY A 200 -11.90 -9.95 22.08
N GLY A 201 -11.77 -8.86 21.33
CA GLY A 201 -11.98 -8.79 19.86
C GLY A 201 -10.68 -8.87 19.08
N ALA A 202 -10.74 -8.61 17.77
CA ALA A 202 -9.56 -8.63 16.93
C ALA A 202 -9.62 -7.62 15.77
N VAL A 203 -8.45 -7.11 15.39
CA VAL A 203 -8.21 -6.43 14.11
C VAL A 203 -7.27 -7.29 13.28
N HIS A 204 -7.73 -7.68 12.10
CA HIS A 204 -6.94 -8.42 11.11
C HIS A 204 -6.59 -7.48 9.96
N LEU A 205 -5.30 -7.23 9.76
CA LEU A 205 -4.80 -6.61 8.55
C LEU A 205 -4.25 -7.72 7.65
N LEU A 206 -4.77 -7.87 6.44
CA LEU A 206 -4.20 -8.78 5.46
C LEU A 206 -3.19 -8.02 4.60
N LEU A 207 -2.12 -8.71 4.19
CA LEU A 207 -1.19 -8.15 3.22
C LEU A 207 -1.79 -8.23 1.82
N GLY A 208 -2.03 -7.08 1.20
CA GLY A 208 -2.31 -6.95 -0.23
C GLY A 208 -1.01 -6.80 -1.03
N ASN A 209 -1.13 -6.46 -2.30
CA ASN A 209 0.06 -6.23 -3.14
C ASN A 209 0.74 -4.89 -2.81
N HIS A 210 0.02 -3.91 -2.28
CA HIS A 210 0.60 -2.62 -1.88
C HIS A 210 1.45 -2.73 -0.61
N GLU A 211 1.06 -3.52 0.39
CA GLU A 211 1.94 -3.82 1.53
C GLU A 211 3.23 -4.51 1.10
N GLN A 212 3.17 -5.40 0.10
CA GLN A 212 4.37 -6.01 -0.47
C GLN A 212 5.24 -4.99 -1.21
N TYR A 213 4.65 -4.05 -1.95
CA TYR A 213 5.41 -2.96 -2.58
C TYR A 213 6.13 -2.14 -1.51
N LEU A 214 5.43 -1.79 -0.43
CA LEU A 214 5.98 -1.05 0.69
C LEU A 214 7.19 -1.77 1.30
N LEU A 215 7.03 -3.04 1.69
CA LEU A 215 8.07 -3.85 2.33
C LEU A 215 9.26 -4.16 1.42
N ARG A 216 9.08 -4.16 0.10
CA ARG A 216 10.13 -4.41 -0.90
C ARG A 216 10.81 -3.15 -1.42
N GLY A 217 10.43 -1.97 -0.94
CA GLY A 217 10.98 -0.70 -1.39
C GLY A 217 10.51 -0.25 -2.78
N ASN A 218 9.40 -0.81 -3.29
CA ASN A 218 8.78 -0.35 -4.53
C ASN A 218 7.96 0.91 -4.28
N THR A 219 8.48 2.05 -4.69
CA THR A 219 7.87 3.38 -4.50
C THR A 219 6.95 3.82 -5.64
N SER A 220 6.69 2.95 -6.63
CA SER A 220 5.96 3.34 -7.86
C SER A 220 4.52 3.82 -7.61
N ARG A 221 3.94 3.40 -6.50
CA ARG A 221 2.56 3.75 -6.09
C ARG A 221 2.49 4.70 -4.90
N ALA A 222 3.64 5.04 -4.30
CA ALA A 222 3.71 5.90 -3.14
C ALA A 222 3.27 7.33 -3.46
N ASN A 223 2.53 7.94 -2.55
CA ASN A 223 2.22 9.37 -2.59
C ASN A 223 3.50 10.20 -2.51
N ARG A 224 3.54 11.32 -3.20
CA ARG A 224 4.75 12.16 -3.28
C ARG A 224 5.13 12.79 -1.95
N ASP A 225 4.17 13.20 -1.15
CA ASP A 225 4.40 13.77 0.18
C ASP A 225 4.99 12.72 1.12
N HIS A 226 4.39 11.52 1.14
CA HIS A 226 4.88 10.37 1.89
C HIS A 226 6.30 9.97 1.45
N LEU A 227 6.52 9.81 0.15
CA LEU A 227 7.82 9.44 -0.40
C LEU A 227 8.91 10.47 -0.07
N TYR A 228 8.58 11.78 -0.10
CA TYR A 228 9.49 12.84 0.33
C TYR A 228 9.88 12.69 1.81
N ALA A 229 8.90 12.48 2.68
CA ALA A 229 9.15 12.26 4.09
C ALA A 229 9.99 11.00 4.35
N LEU A 230 9.67 9.88 3.68
CA LEU A 230 10.46 8.64 3.75
C LEU A 230 11.93 8.86 3.36
N THR A 231 12.18 9.56 2.25
CA THR A 231 13.55 9.85 1.80
C THR A 231 14.31 10.69 2.83
N ARG A 232 13.65 11.61 3.51
CA ARG A 232 14.24 12.43 4.58
C ARG A 232 14.52 11.63 5.85
N MET A 233 13.80 10.52 6.07
CA MET A 233 13.95 9.64 7.25
C MET A 233 14.86 8.42 7.01
N GLY A 234 15.47 8.27 5.82
CA GLY A 234 16.38 7.16 5.52
C GLY A 234 15.94 6.29 4.33
N GLY A 235 14.74 6.51 3.80
CA GLY A 235 14.16 5.76 2.68
C GLY A 235 13.24 4.63 3.11
N GLN A 236 12.43 4.15 2.18
CA GLN A 236 11.33 3.22 2.44
C GLN A 236 11.79 1.92 3.09
N LEU A 237 12.87 1.30 2.59
CA LEU A 237 13.38 0.03 3.14
C LEU A 237 13.91 0.17 4.58
N ASP A 238 14.50 1.32 4.93
CA ASP A 238 14.97 1.57 6.30
C ASP A 238 13.79 1.85 7.23
N VAL A 239 12.83 2.62 6.76
CA VAL A 239 11.66 3.07 7.54
C VAL A 239 10.70 1.93 7.84
N PHE A 240 10.50 1.00 6.90
CA PHE A 240 9.67 -0.20 7.06
C PHE A 240 10.49 -1.48 7.22
N GLY A 241 11.75 -1.35 7.65
CA GLY A 241 12.61 -2.49 7.95
C GLY A 241 12.08 -3.36 9.09
N PRO A 242 12.48 -4.65 9.17
CA PRO A 242 12.01 -5.59 10.17
C PRO A 242 12.48 -5.25 11.61
N ASP A 243 13.41 -4.32 11.77
CA ASP A 243 13.90 -3.78 13.04
C ASP A 243 13.04 -2.60 13.55
N THR A 244 12.12 -2.08 12.73
CA THR A 244 11.15 -1.06 13.13
C THR A 244 9.87 -1.70 13.66
N LEU A 245 9.16 -1.03 14.56
CA LEU A 245 7.95 -1.59 15.19
C LEU A 245 6.86 -1.88 14.16
N ILE A 246 6.53 -0.92 13.30
CA ILE A 246 5.49 -1.08 12.27
C ILE A 246 5.95 -2.02 11.16
N GLY A 247 7.20 -1.95 10.70
CA GLY A 247 7.74 -2.87 9.70
C GLY A 247 7.72 -4.32 10.19
N HIS A 248 8.16 -4.57 11.43
CA HIS A 248 8.07 -5.89 12.05
C HIS A 248 6.61 -6.37 12.14
N TRP A 249 5.70 -5.51 12.61
CA TRP A 249 4.29 -5.86 12.70
C TRP A 249 3.69 -6.22 11.35
N LEU A 250 4.01 -5.48 10.29
CA LEU A 250 3.57 -5.80 8.92
C LEU A 250 4.09 -7.16 8.44
N CYS A 251 5.37 -7.47 8.68
CA CYS A 251 5.96 -8.76 8.29
C CYS A 251 5.29 -9.99 8.95
N LEU A 252 4.58 -9.79 10.07
CA LEU A 252 3.84 -10.84 10.76
C LEU A 252 2.42 -11.04 10.20
N GLN A 253 1.86 -10.07 9.46
CA GLN A 253 0.47 -10.09 9.03
C GLN A 253 0.17 -11.24 8.05
N PRO A 254 -1.06 -11.79 8.10
CA PRO A 254 -1.47 -12.86 7.19
C PRO A 254 -1.78 -12.33 5.78
N VAL A 255 -1.76 -13.22 4.79
CA VAL A 255 -2.27 -12.97 3.42
C VAL A 255 -3.67 -13.56 3.21
N ILE A 256 -4.08 -14.46 4.08
CA ILE A 256 -5.35 -15.17 4.04
C ILE A 256 -5.81 -15.51 5.45
N ILE A 257 -7.09 -15.33 5.74
CA ILE A 257 -7.72 -15.79 6.98
C ILE A 257 -8.98 -16.58 6.68
N LYS A 258 -9.41 -17.38 7.65
CA LYS A 258 -10.68 -18.10 7.60
C LYS A 258 -11.48 -17.84 8.88
N SER A 259 -12.60 -17.15 8.74
CA SER A 259 -13.60 -16.92 9.79
C SER A 259 -14.76 -17.88 9.61
N GLY A 260 -14.83 -18.90 10.45
CA GLY A 260 -15.82 -19.96 10.31
C GLY A 260 -15.81 -20.59 8.92
N ARG A 261 -16.81 -20.30 8.10
CA ARG A 261 -16.95 -20.79 6.72
C ARG A 261 -16.70 -19.73 5.65
N THR A 262 -16.07 -18.62 5.99
CA THR A 262 -15.67 -17.57 5.04
C THR A 262 -14.17 -17.44 4.97
N VAL A 263 -13.61 -17.55 3.78
CA VAL A 263 -12.21 -17.24 3.48
C VAL A 263 -12.11 -15.77 3.08
N ILE A 264 -11.11 -15.06 3.58
CA ILE A 264 -10.85 -13.65 3.26
C ILE A 264 -9.40 -13.52 2.81
N THR A 265 -9.19 -12.92 1.65
CA THR A 265 -7.87 -12.63 1.09
C THR A 265 -7.96 -11.38 0.22
N HIS A 266 -6.82 -10.77 -0.12
CA HIS A 266 -6.85 -9.52 -0.87
C HIS A 266 -7.30 -9.70 -2.33
N GLY A 267 -6.57 -10.49 -3.14
CA GLY A 267 -6.89 -10.66 -4.57
C GLY A 267 -7.89 -11.77 -4.83
N GLY A 268 -7.64 -12.95 -4.28
CA GLY A 268 -8.46 -14.14 -4.47
C GLY A 268 -7.64 -15.42 -4.33
N VAL A 269 -8.30 -16.55 -4.40
CA VAL A 269 -7.65 -17.85 -4.39
C VAL A 269 -7.72 -18.44 -5.80
N ASN A 270 -6.57 -18.53 -6.48
CA ASN A 270 -6.48 -19.22 -7.75
C ASN A 270 -6.74 -20.74 -7.52
N PRO A 271 -7.52 -21.42 -8.36
CA PRO A 271 -7.77 -22.85 -8.25
C PRO A 271 -6.49 -23.72 -8.07
N VAL A 272 -5.40 -23.35 -8.71
CA VAL A 272 -4.09 -24.02 -8.58
C VAL A 272 -3.59 -24.08 -7.12
N VAL A 273 -4.01 -23.14 -6.25
CA VAL A 273 -3.66 -23.13 -4.82
C VAL A 273 -4.35 -24.28 -4.08
N ALA A 274 -5.63 -24.54 -4.43
CA ALA A 274 -6.39 -25.66 -3.90
C ALA A 274 -5.83 -26.99 -4.41
N ASP A 275 -5.53 -27.10 -5.71
CA ASP A 275 -4.93 -28.29 -6.34
C ASP A 275 -3.58 -28.66 -5.71
N ALA A 276 -2.79 -27.67 -5.35
CA ALA A 276 -1.50 -27.86 -4.67
C ALA A 276 -1.66 -28.25 -3.18
N GLY A 277 -2.87 -28.26 -2.63
CA GLY A 277 -3.15 -28.66 -1.26
C GLY A 277 -2.70 -27.67 -0.18
N PHE A 278 -2.47 -26.39 -0.51
CA PHE A 278 -2.04 -25.39 0.45
C PHE A 278 -3.15 -25.03 1.44
N THR A 279 -2.84 -25.10 2.73
CA THR A 279 -3.73 -24.64 3.80
C THR A 279 -3.53 -23.16 4.11
N VAL A 280 -4.46 -22.54 4.83
CA VAL A 280 -4.33 -21.14 5.36
C VAL A 280 -3.01 -20.96 6.11
N ASN A 281 -2.62 -21.94 6.92
CA ASN A 281 -1.39 -21.87 7.71
C ASN A 281 -0.13 -21.99 6.85
N ASN A 282 -0.13 -22.86 5.82
CA ASN A 282 1.01 -22.97 4.89
C ASN A 282 1.25 -21.66 4.16
N LEU A 283 0.18 -21.04 3.61
CA LEU A 283 0.25 -19.79 2.86
C LEU A 283 0.75 -18.62 3.73
N ASN A 284 0.21 -18.46 4.93
CA ASN A 284 0.67 -17.45 5.88
C ASN A 284 2.11 -17.71 6.37
N SER A 285 2.49 -18.97 6.57
CA SER A 285 3.86 -19.32 6.94
C SER A 285 4.84 -19.01 5.81
N ALA A 286 4.48 -19.31 4.56
CA ALA A 286 5.30 -18.97 3.40
C ALA A 286 5.57 -17.45 3.35
N MET A 287 4.53 -16.63 3.54
CA MET A 287 4.69 -15.17 3.53
C MET A 287 5.61 -14.68 4.65
N ARG A 288 5.43 -15.17 5.89
CA ARG A 288 6.30 -14.80 7.02
C ARG A 288 7.75 -15.24 6.82
N ARG A 289 7.98 -16.44 6.26
CA ARG A 289 9.34 -16.92 5.92
C ARG A 289 9.99 -16.00 4.88
N TYR A 290 9.25 -15.60 3.86
CA TYR A 290 9.76 -14.66 2.85
C TYR A 290 10.26 -13.36 3.49
N TRP A 291 9.50 -12.75 4.40
CA TRP A 291 9.91 -11.50 5.07
C TRP A 291 11.03 -11.71 6.09
N SER A 292 11.18 -12.89 6.67
CA SER A 292 12.30 -13.20 7.56
C SER A 292 13.61 -13.58 6.85
N GLY A 293 13.58 -13.67 5.51
CA GLY A 293 14.73 -14.06 4.71
C GLY A 293 14.92 -15.58 4.57
N ASP A 294 14.00 -16.40 5.10
CA ASP A 294 13.93 -17.82 4.87
C ASP A 294 13.07 -18.10 3.63
N MET A 295 13.76 -18.28 2.50
CA MET A 295 13.10 -18.29 1.19
C MET A 295 12.14 -19.51 1.04
N PRO A 296 10.84 -19.28 0.82
CA PRO A 296 9.89 -20.34 0.51
C PRO A 296 10.20 -21.00 -0.84
N THR A 297 9.56 -22.14 -1.10
CA THR A 297 9.62 -22.78 -2.43
C THR A 297 8.98 -21.89 -3.49
N LYS A 298 9.32 -22.13 -4.77
CA LYS A 298 8.70 -21.39 -5.87
C LYS A 298 7.19 -21.54 -5.88
N ALA A 299 6.67 -22.74 -5.63
CA ALA A 299 5.22 -23.00 -5.60
C ALA A 299 4.51 -22.20 -4.48
N GLU A 300 5.11 -22.11 -3.30
CA GLU A 300 4.59 -21.28 -2.21
C GLU A 300 4.62 -19.78 -2.56
N LEU A 301 5.70 -19.31 -3.18
CA LEU A 301 5.80 -17.92 -3.64
C LEU A 301 4.78 -17.61 -4.74
N ASP A 302 4.63 -18.49 -5.73
CA ASP A 302 3.62 -18.36 -6.78
C ASP A 302 2.22 -18.25 -6.16
N ALA A 303 1.92 -19.06 -5.15
CA ALA A 303 0.62 -19.06 -4.48
C ALA A 303 0.33 -17.77 -3.71
N VAL A 304 1.33 -17.13 -3.09
CA VAL A 304 1.08 -15.94 -2.23
C VAL A 304 1.30 -14.61 -2.93
N ILE A 305 2.40 -14.45 -3.67
CA ILE A 305 2.82 -13.16 -4.26
C ILE A 305 2.99 -13.19 -5.78
N GLY A 306 2.78 -14.34 -6.42
CA GLY A 306 2.85 -14.47 -7.88
C GLY A 306 1.80 -13.65 -8.62
N PRO A 307 1.94 -13.52 -9.95
CA PRO A 307 0.97 -12.77 -10.77
C PRO A 307 -0.48 -13.27 -10.66
N ALA A 308 -0.65 -14.54 -10.27
CA ALA A 308 -1.94 -15.17 -9.98
C ALA A 308 -2.04 -15.66 -8.52
N GLY A 309 -1.18 -15.13 -7.64
CA GLY A 309 -1.19 -15.45 -6.22
C GLY A 309 -2.29 -14.70 -5.46
N LEU A 310 -2.45 -15.04 -4.17
CA LEU A 310 -3.51 -14.53 -3.28
C LEU A 310 -3.65 -13.01 -3.29
N THR A 311 -2.58 -12.28 -3.55
CA THR A 311 -2.56 -10.80 -3.48
C THR A 311 -2.71 -10.13 -4.85
N GLN A 312 -2.77 -10.90 -5.94
CA GLN A 312 -2.83 -10.38 -7.31
C GLN A 312 -3.96 -10.97 -8.16
N TYR A 313 -4.54 -12.11 -7.72
CA TYR A 313 -5.52 -12.85 -8.50
C TYR A 313 -6.83 -12.06 -8.64
N ARG A 314 -7.36 -11.97 -9.87
CA ARG A 314 -8.62 -11.29 -10.20
C ARG A 314 -9.61 -12.21 -10.92
N GLY A 315 -9.30 -13.50 -11.05
CA GLY A 315 -10.04 -14.43 -11.93
C GLY A 315 -11.49 -14.67 -11.54
N TYR A 316 -11.96 -14.20 -10.39
CA TYR A 316 -13.39 -14.24 -10.06
C TYR A 316 -14.21 -13.15 -10.80
N LEU A 317 -13.55 -12.06 -11.22
CA LEU A 317 -14.19 -10.91 -11.85
C LEU A 317 -13.74 -10.72 -13.30
N GLU A 318 -12.47 -10.96 -13.58
CA GLU A 318 -11.79 -10.62 -14.83
C GLU A 318 -11.08 -11.84 -15.42
N ASP A 319 -10.87 -11.80 -16.74
CA ASP A 319 -9.89 -12.64 -17.43
C ASP A 319 -8.55 -11.87 -17.45
N GLY A 320 -7.51 -12.46 -16.88
CA GLY A 320 -6.18 -11.85 -16.76
C GLY A 320 -5.25 -12.15 -17.94
N GLU A 321 -5.78 -12.51 -19.09
CA GLU A 321 -5.03 -12.85 -20.29
C GLU A 321 -4.04 -14.02 -20.04
N GLU A 322 -2.73 -13.76 -20.20
CA GLU A 322 -1.70 -14.78 -20.01
C GLU A 322 -1.40 -15.12 -18.52
N ARG A 323 -1.89 -14.31 -17.57
CA ARG A 323 -1.56 -14.47 -16.14
C ARG A 323 -2.44 -15.49 -15.43
N PHE A 324 -3.72 -15.43 -15.72
CA PHE A 324 -4.75 -16.35 -15.18
C PHE A 324 -6.00 -16.31 -16.06
N ALA A 325 -6.67 -17.42 -16.17
CA ALA A 325 -8.00 -17.48 -16.78
C ALA A 325 -9.07 -17.09 -15.75
N ARG A 326 -10.22 -16.66 -16.23
CA ARG A 326 -11.40 -16.49 -15.37
C ARG A 326 -11.81 -17.84 -14.79
N ALA A 327 -12.04 -17.88 -13.47
CA ALA A 327 -12.46 -19.09 -12.78
C ALA A 327 -13.85 -19.53 -13.24
N THR A 328 -14.00 -20.83 -13.47
CA THR A 328 -15.31 -21.45 -13.71
C THR A 328 -16.05 -21.67 -12.39
N GLU A 329 -17.37 -21.91 -12.45
CA GLU A 329 -18.18 -22.20 -11.28
C GLU A 329 -17.68 -23.46 -10.54
N ASP A 330 -17.31 -24.51 -11.27
CA ASP A 330 -16.75 -25.76 -10.71
C ASP A 330 -15.43 -25.48 -9.97
N GLN A 331 -14.55 -24.66 -10.53
CA GLN A 331 -13.29 -24.27 -9.89
C GLN A 331 -13.50 -23.47 -8.60
N ILE A 332 -14.53 -22.62 -8.57
CA ILE A 332 -14.90 -21.89 -7.35
C ILE A 332 -15.37 -22.88 -6.28
N ASP A 333 -16.19 -23.87 -6.66
CA ASP A 333 -16.67 -24.90 -5.75
C ASP A 333 -15.53 -25.79 -5.23
N GLU A 334 -14.54 -26.14 -6.05
CA GLU A 334 -13.33 -26.85 -5.64
C GLU A 334 -12.52 -26.06 -4.62
N VAL A 335 -12.30 -24.76 -4.83
CA VAL A 335 -11.62 -23.88 -3.86
C VAL A 335 -12.40 -23.81 -2.55
N LEU A 336 -13.71 -23.63 -2.59
CA LEU A 336 -14.56 -23.59 -1.40
C LEU A 336 -14.51 -24.91 -0.63
N ALA A 337 -14.60 -26.04 -1.33
CA ALA A 337 -14.53 -27.37 -0.73
C ALA A 337 -13.17 -27.62 -0.08
N HIS A 338 -12.06 -27.22 -0.75
CA HIS A 338 -10.71 -27.35 -0.22
C HIS A 338 -10.54 -26.65 1.14
N PHE A 339 -11.03 -25.41 1.27
CA PHE A 339 -10.95 -24.67 2.53
C PHE A 339 -12.10 -24.99 3.51
N GLY A 340 -13.06 -25.84 3.15
CA GLY A 340 -14.27 -26.06 3.95
C GLY A 340 -15.06 -24.77 4.16
N ALA A 341 -15.12 -23.93 3.14
CA ALA A 341 -15.78 -22.63 3.14
C ALA A 341 -17.11 -22.66 2.38
N LYS A 342 -17.94 -21.63 2.58
CA LYS A 342 -19.13 -21.35 1.77
C LYS A 342 -19.00 -20.07 0.95
N SER A 343 -18.06 -19.21 1.32
CA SER A 343 -17.82 -17.95 0.62
C SER A 343 -16.35 -17.50 0.71
N ILE A 344 -15.96 -16.68 -0.26
CA ILE A 344 -14.67 -16.01 -0.35
C ILE A 344 -14.92 -14.52 -0.42
N VAL A 345 -14.18 -13.71 0.36
CA VAL A 345 -14.22 -12.25 0.30
C VAL A 345 -12.91 -11.74 -0.30
N VAL A 346 -13.00 -10.84 -1.27
CA VAL A 346 -11.86 -10.28 -2.02
C VAL A 346 -11.97 -8.75 -2.16
N GLY A 347 -10.82 -8.07 -2.10
CA GLY A 347 -10.60 -6.68 -2.48
C GLY A 347 -10.01 -6.55 -3.89
N HIS A 348 -9.01 -5.67 -4.06
CA HIS A 348 -8.09 -5.59 -5.19
C HIS A 348 -8.71 -5.25 -6.55
N THR A 349 -9.89 -5.76 -6.87
CA THR A 349 -10.59 -5.51 -8.14
C THR A 349 -11.76 -4.58 -7.88
N LEU A 350 -11.68 -3.39 -8.49
CA LEU A 350 -12.67 -2.32 -8.32
C LEU A 350 -14.08 -2.77 -8.71
N VAL A 351 -15.02 -2.49 -7.83
CA VAL A 351 -16.47 -2.66 -8.07
C VAL A 351 -17.22 -1.36 -7.71
N GLU A 352 -18.38 -1.14 -8.31
CA GLU A 352 -19.18 0.06 -8.03
C GLU A 352 -19.84 0.03 -6.65
N ARG A 353 -20.00 -1.15 -6.07
CA ARG A 353 -20.56 -1.41 -4.75
C ARG A 353 -20.11 -2.77 -4.24
N VAL A 354 -20.19 -3.02 -2.96
CA VAL A 354 -20.01 -4.37 -2.40
C VAL A 354 -20.95 -5.34 -3.12
N THR A 355 -20.38 -6.32 -3.81
CA THR A 355 -21.11 -7.15 -4.79
C THR A 355 -20.96 -8.63 -4.46
N ALA A 356 -22.11 -9.31 -4.36
CA ALA A 356 -22.17 -10.76 -4.33
C ALA A 356 -22.10 -11.32 -5.77
N LEU A 357 -21.14 -12.16 -6.02
CA LEU A 357 -20.92 -12.83 -7.30
C LEU A 357 -21.11 -14.33 -7.14
N HIS A 358 -21.29 -15.05 -8.25
CA HIS A 358 -21.37 -16.51 -8.24
C HIS A 358 -22.36 -17.03 -7.19
N GLU A 359 -23.58 -16.48 -7.20
CA GLU A 359 -24.65 -16.84 -6.24
C GLU A 359 -24.26 -16.62 -4.76
N GLY A 360 -23.44 -15.61 -4.46
CA GLY A 360 -22.99 -15.27 -3.09
C GLY A 360 -21.78 -16.08 -2.60
N ARG A 361 -21.18 -16.92 -3.47
CA ARG A 361 -19.93 -17.65 -3.15
C ARG A 361 -18.69 -16.76 -3.14
N VAL A 362 -18.71 -15.63 -3.87
CA VAL A 362 -17.65 -14.62 -3.87
C VAL A 362 -18.23 -13.25 -3.56
N TRP A 363 -17.58 -12.51 -2.66
CA TRP A 363 -17.91 -11.14 -2.31
C TRP A 363 -16.76 -10.22 -2.69
N ALA A 364 -16.98 -9.34 -3.68
CA ALA A 364 -16.04 -8.32 -4.10
C ALA A 364 -16.33 -7.02 -3.34
N ILE A 365 -15.30 -6.47 -2.65
CA ILE A 365 -15.48 -5.37 -1.70
C ILE A 365 -14.57 -4.15 -1.94
N ASP A 366 -13.75 -4.15 -3.00
CA ASP A 366 -12.96 -2.97 -3.36
C ASP A 366 -13.85 -1.91 -4.02
N VAL A 367 -14.36 -1.01 -3.21
CA VAL A 367 -15.15 0.15 -3.63
C VAL A 367 -14.32 1.44 -3.62
N ASN A 368 -13.00 1.33 -3.82
CA ASN A 368 -12.06 2.46 -3.79
C ASN A 368 -12.11 3.31 -5.07
N SER A 369 -13.26 3.89 -5.33
CA SER A 369 -13.48 4.80 -6.45
C SER A 369 -14.38 5.98 -6.01
N ASN A 370 -14.13 7.16 -6.55
CA ASN A 370 -14.96 8.33 -6.29
C ASN A 370 -16.40 8.19 -6.79
N THR A 371 -16.67 7.22 -7.65
CA THR A 371 -18.00 6.92 -8.21
C THR A 371 -18.67 5.73 -7.55
N ALA A 372 -17.93 4.92 -6.81
CA ALA A 372 -18.47 3.76 -6.10
C ALA A 372 -19.31 4.16 -4.88
N ARG A 373 -20.22 3.28 -4.50
CA ARG A 373 -20.96 3.44 -3.24
C ARG A 373 -20.03 3.16 -2.07
N PRO A 374 -19.95 4.04 -1.08
CA PRO A 374 -19.12 3.83 0.10
C PRO A 374 -19.76 2.78 1.02
N GLU A 375 -19.45 1.53 0.76
CA GLU A 375 -19.97 0.36 1.45
C GLU A 375 -18.84 -0.46 2.09
N ALA A 376 -19.16 -1.21 3.14
CA ALA A 376 -18.35 -2.25 3.75
C ALA A 376 -19.14 -3.57 3.74
N LEU A 377 -18.45 -4.70 3.92
CA LEU A 377 -19.12 -5.98 4.12
C LEU A 377 -19.22 -6.28 5.62
N LEU A 378 -20.42 -6.52 6.10
CA LEU A 378 -20.67 -7.02 7.46
C LEU A 378 -21.11 -8.48 7.39
N ILE A 379 -20.36 -9.36 8.05
CA ILE A 379 -20.81 -10.73 8.29
C ILE A 379 -21.38 -10.79 9.70
N ARG A 380 -22.70 -11.00 9.78
CA ARG A 380 -23.42 -11.12 11.05
C ARG A 380 -23.97 -12.53 11.21
N ASN A 381 -23.58 -13.21 12.29
CA ASN A 381 -23.95 -14.61 12.54
C ASN A 381 -23.64 -15.52 11.34
N GLY A 382 -22.57 -15.25 10.61
CA GLY A 382 -22.15 -15.99 9.43
C GLY A 382 -22.83 -15.61 8.11
N GLU A 383 -23.75 -14.61 8.13
CA GLU A 383 -24.43 -14.12 6.92
C GLU A 383 -23.86 -12.77 6.48
N PRO A 384 -23.33 -12.68 5.24
CA PRO A 384 -22.74 -11.46 4.71
C PRO A 384 -23.81 -10.50 4.17
N ALA A 385 -23.61 -9.20 4.42
CA ALA A 385 -24.44 -8.12 3.91
C ALA A 385 -23.63 -6.85 3.66
N ALA A 386 -23.90 -6.13 2.57
CA ALA A 386 -23.35 -4.81 2.34
C ALA A 386 -23.99 -3.79 3.30
N VAL A 387 -23.14 -2.96 3.92
CA VAL A 387 -23.57 -1.88 4.83
C VAL A 387 -22.92 -0.55 4.39
N PRO A 388 -23.66 0.57 4.39
CA PRO A 388 -23.09 1.86 4.01
C PRO A 388 -22.09 2.32 5.07
N THR A 389 -20.93 2.84 4.64
CA THR A 389 -19.95 3.47 5.55
C THR A 389 -20.33 4.90 5.93
N GLY A 390 -21.31 5.48 5.24
CA GLY A 390 -21.73 6.87 5.49
C GLY A 390 -20.72 7.95 5.03
N VAL A 391 -19.57 7.55 4.49
CA VAL A 391 -18.47 8.44 4.13
C VAL A 391 -17.95 8.08 2.75
N ALA A 392 -17.87 9.08 1.85
CA ALA A 392 -17.27 8.91 0.53
C ALA A 392 -15.74 8.82 0.63
N ARG A 393 -15.14 7.97 -0.21
CA ARG A 393 -13.69 7.87 -0.36
C ARG A 393 -13.17 9.02 -1.23
N GLN A 394 -12.96 10.17 -0.64
CA GLN A 394 -12.24 11.25 -1.31
C GLN A 394 -10.80 11.25 -0.83
N LEU A 395 -9.85 11.03 -1.73
CA LEU A 395 -8.45 11.33 -1.45
C LEU A 395 -8.32 12.85 -1.37
N ASP A 396 -7.87 13.33 -0.23
CA ASP A 396 -7.72 14.76 0.03
C ASP A 396 -6.43 15.24 -0.67
N GLU A 397 -6.55 15.77 -1.88
CA GLU A 397 -5.45 16.40 -2.60
C GLU A 397 -5.17 17.79 -2.02
N LYS A 398 -4.52 17.87 -0.86
CA LYS A 398 -4.17 19.14 -0.19
C LYS A 398 -2.93 19.85 -0.76
N GLY A 399 -2.54 19.54 -1.99
CA GLY A 399 -1.32 20.11 -2.60
C GLY A 399 -1.36 21.62 -2.88
N GLY A 400 -2.48 22.30 -2.71
CA GLY A 400 -2.62 23.70 -3.06
C GLY A 400 -2.59 23.97 -4.57
N ARG A 401 -2.28 25.23 -4.95
CA ARG A 401 -2.25 25.67 -6.34
C ARG A 401 -1.08 25.05 -7.10
N ARG A 402 -1.31 24.63 -8.34
CA ARG A 402 -0.25 24.20 -9.25
C ARG A 402 0.43 25.42 -9.87
N LEU A 403 1.76 25.46 -9.75
CA LEU A 403 2.61 26.50 -10.29
C LEU A 403 3.47 25.90 -11.40
N THR A 404 3.65 26.62 -12.50
CA THR A 404 4.51 26.21 -13.60
C THR A 404 5.58 27.26 -13.87
N ARG A 405 6.83 26.79 -14.05
CA ARG A 405 7.96 27.63 -14.48
C ARG A 405 8.76 26.95 -15.59
N PRO A 406 9.57 27.70 -16.37
CA PRO A 406 10.49 27.08 -17.30
C PRO A 406 11.49 26.14 -16.58
N PHE A 407 11.81 25.01 -17.21
CA PHE A 407 12.92 24.15 -16.81
C PHE A 407 14.26 24.81 -17.18
N SER A 408 15.29 24.66 -16.33
CA SER A 408 16.61 25.22 -16.58
C SER A 408 17.72 24.30 -16.10
N LEU A 409 18.65 23.98 -16.99
CA LEU A 409 19.86 23.21 -16.65
C LEU A 409 20.81 23.96 -15.70
N PHE A 410 20.61 25.26 -15.47
CA PHE A 410 21.38 26.06 -14.53
C PHE A 410 20.77 26.14 -13.13
N VAL A 411 19.61 25.52 -12.94
CA VAL A 411 18.94 25.40 -11.63
C VAL A 411 19.24 24.03 -11.03
N ALA A 412 19.87 24.01 -9.86
CA ALA A 412 20.32 22.76 -9.22
C ALA A 412 19.17 21.78 -8.94
N SER A 413 17.99 22.28 -8.54
CA SER A 413 16.79 21.44 -8.32
C SER A 413 16.28 20.80 -9.61
N ASP A 414 16.42 21.46 -10.76
CA ASP A 414 15.98 20.92 -12.03
C ASP A 414 16.95 19.81 -12.53
N LEU A 415 18.23 19.97 -12.28
CA LEU A 415 19.20 18.90 -12.53
C LEU A 415 19.00 17.71 -11.59
N ALA A 416 18.72 17.95 -10.32
CA ALA A 416 18.39 16.90 -9.36
C ALA A 416 17.14 16.13 -9.81
N MET A 417 16.11 16.83 -10.32
CA MET A 417 14.90 16.23 -10.86
C MET A 417 15.19 15.27 -12.03
N LEU A 418 16.06 15.65 -12.97
CA LEU A 418 16.46 14.75 -14.07
C LEU A 418 17.24 13.53 -13.55
N LYS A 419 18.15 13.74 -12.61
CA LYS A 419 18.90 12.65 -11.96
C LYS A 419 17.94 11.68 -11.25
N ASP A 420 17.00 12.21 -10.46
CA ASP A 420 16.05 11.41 -9.70
C ASP A 420 15.11 10.62 -10.63
N LEU A 421 14.70 11.21 -11.76
CA LEU A 421 13.89 10.52 -12.76
C LEU A 421 14.61 9.30 -13.35
N VAL A 422 15.91 9.43 -13.63
CA VAL A 422 16.73 8.32 -14.14
C VAL A 422 17.01 7.29 -13.05
N MET A 423 17.38 7.74 -11.84
CA MET A 423 17.77 6.87 -10.73
C MET A 423 16.58 6.11 -10.15
N SER A 424 15.38 6.72 -10.07
CA SER A 424 14.18 6.04 -9.61
C SER A 424 13.80 4.89 -10.54
N ASN A 425 13.82 5.11 -11.86
CA ASN A 425 13.55 4.05 -12.82
C ASN A 425 14.61 2.93 -12.76
N TYR A 426 15.88 3.29 -12.57
CA TYR A 426 16.95 2.31 -12.39
C TYR A 426 16.79 1.52 -11.09
N ALA A 427 16.46 2.18 -9.98
CA ALA A 427 16.22 1.53 -8.70
C ALA A 427 15.04 0.57 -8.78
N LEU A 428 13.90 1.00 -9.35
CA LEU A 428 12.72 0.16 -9.56
C LEU A 428 13.03 -1.08 -10.41
N SER A 429 13.88 -0.95 -11.45
CA SER A 429 14.27 -2.08 -12.28
C SER A 429 15.12 -3.12 -11.54
N ARG A 430 15.70 -2.76 -10.40
CA ARG A 430 16.55 -3.61 -9.56
C ARG A 430 15.83 -4.19 -8.34
N ILE A 431 14.61 -3.80 -8.09
CA ILE A 431 13.81 -4.44 -7.02
C ILE A 431 13.69 -5.92 -7.37
N PRO A 432 14.13 -6.83 -6.49
CA PRO A 432 13.97 -8.25 -6.75
C PRO A 432 12.50 -8.58 -6.99
N GLN A 433 12.20 -9.08 -8.16
CA GLN A 433 10.92 -9.71 -8.39
C GLN A 433 11.00 -11.12 -7.80
N PRO A 434 9.96 -11.62 -7.14
CA PRO A 434 9.97 -12.98 -6.62
C PRO A 434 10.06 -14.03 -7.74
N TYR A 435 9.98 -13.56 -8.98
CA TYR A 435 10.00 -14.37 -10.22
C TYR A 435 10.90 -13.74 -11.27
#